data_7165db8d5b42a3730134ad1e1ab1859e
#
_entry.id   7165db8d5b42a3730134ad1e1ab1859e
#
_cell.length_a   1.000
_cell.length_b   1.000
_cell.length_c   1.000
_cell.angle_alpha   90.00
_cell.angle_beta   90.00
_cell.angle_gamma   90.00
#
_symmetry.space_group_name_H-M   'P 1'
#
loop_
_entity.id
_entity.type
_entity.pdbx_description
1 polymer ?
#
loop_
_entity_poly.entity_id
_entity_poly.type
_entity_poly.pdbx_seq_one_letter_code
_entity_poly.pdbx_strand_id
1 'polypeptide(L)'
;MLRAYRNWDFPKGVVETGEEPFAAAQREVTEETGLADLEFPLGEEHCDTLPYAGGGKIARYYLAETTQENIRLPISEELGRPEHHEWRWVNFDEAEDLLPPRLAIVLDWARRVLPSSDP
;
A
#
# COMPACT_ATOMS: atom_id res chain seq x y z
N MET A 1 -3.58 -6.37 -0.45
CA MET A 1 -2.29 -6.40 -1.17
C MET A 1 -2.51 -6.54 -2.67
N LEU A 2 -1.63 -5.98 -3.45
CA LEU A 2 -1.68 -6.00 -4.91
C LEU A 2 -0.47 -6.75 -5.46
N ARG A 3 -0.66 -7.46 -6.57
CA ARG A 3 0.42 -8.19 -7.23
C ARG A 3 0.63 -7.72 -8.66
N ALA A 4 1.87 -7.37 -8.99
CA ALA A 4 2.32 -7.17 -10.36
C ALA A 4 3.41 -8.21 -10.62
N TYR A 5 3.19 -9.09 -11.62
CA TYR A 5 4.06 -10.22 -11.92
C TYR A 5 4.22 -11.15 -10.70
N ARG A 6 5.41 -11.21 -10.11
CA ARG A 6 5.69 -12.05 -8.95
C ARG A 6 5.72 -11.27 -7.63
N ASN A 7 5.54 -9.95 -7.70
CA ASN A 7 5.77 -9.08 -6.56
C ASN A 7 4.46 -8.64 -5.93
N TRP A 8 4.29 -8.96 -4.65
CA TRP A 8 3.23 -8.44 -3.82
C TRP A 8 3.68 -7.17 -3.13
N ASP A 9 2.80 -6.21 -3.03
CA ASP A 9 3.05 -4.94 -2.34
C ASP A 9 1.72 -4.37 -1.83
N PHE A 10 1.85 -3.35 -1.01
CA PHE A 10 0.72 -2.48 -0.68
C PHE A 10 0.52 -1.46 -1.81
N PRO A 11 -0.66 -0.86 -1.92
CA PRO A 11 -0.85 0.22 -2.89
C PRO A 11 0.18 1.33 -2.64
N LYS A 12 0.82 1.78 -3.71
CA LYS A 12 1.78 2.88 -3.64
C LYS A 12 1.95 3.50 -5.03
N GLY A 13 2.54 4.67 -5.06
CA GLY A 13 2.87 5.34 -6.31
C GLY A 13 3.87 6.46 -6.07
N VAL A 14 4.12 7.23 -7.10
CA VAL A 14 5.10 8.31 -7.08
C VAL A 14 4.41 9.61 -6.68
N VAL A 15 5.07 10.37 -5.78
CA VAL A 15 4.64 11.73 -5.44
C VAL A 15 4.89 12.64 -6.63
N GLU A 16 3.86 13.30 -7.11
CA GLU A 16 4.00 14.23 -8.24
C GLU A 16 4.51 15.58 -7.75
N THR A 17 5.10 16.36 -8.67
CA THR A 17 5.62 17.68 -8.36
C THR A 17 4.52 18.57 -7.75
N GLY A 18 4.81 19.15 -6.59
CA GLY A 18 3.86 19.99 -5.88
C GLY A 18 2.83 19.25 -5.05
N GLU A 19 2.87 17.92 -5.06
CA GLU A 19 1.93 17.09 -4.32
C GLU A 19 2.51 16.71 -2.95
N GLU A 20 1.67 16.79 -1.90
CA GLU A 20 2.07 16.32 -0.58
C GLU A 20 2.09 14.79 -0.55
N PRO A 21 3.05 14.15 0.14
CA PRO A 21 3.14 12.69 0.20
C PRO A 21 1.85 12.01 0.67
N PHE A 22 1.16 12.57 1.66
CA PHE A 22 -0.07 11.99 2.16
C PHE A 22 -1.20 12.07 1.12
N ALA A 23 -1.30 13.19 0.40
CA ALA A 23 -2.27 13.33 -0.67
C ALA A 23 -1.96 12.38 -1.82
N ALA A 24 -0.68 12.20 -2.13
CA ALA A 24 -0.25 11.23 -3.15
C ALA A 24 -0.65 9.82 -2.78
N ALA A 25 -0.47 9.43 -1.52
CA ALA A 25 -0.85 8.11 -1.03
C ALA A 25 -2.35 7.86 -1.19
N GLN A 26 -3.18 8.84 -0.85
CA GLN A 26 -4.63 8.72 -1.01
C GLN A 26 -5.02 8.57 -2.48
N ARG A 27 -4.44 9.38 -3.33
CA ARG A 27 -4.69 9.33 -4.78
C ARG A 27 -4.31 7.97 -5.35
N GLU A 28 -3.12 7.49 -5.03
CA GLU A 28 -2.61 6.22 -5.57
C GLU A 28 -3.45 5.03 -5.12
N VAL A 29 -3.91 4.99 -3.87
CA VAL A 29 -4.77 3.91 -3.42
C VAL A 29 -6.07 3.89 -4.23
N THR A 30 -6.68 5.03 -4.44
CA THR A 30 -7.92 5.12 -5.22
C THR A 30 -7.68 4.71 -6.67
N GLU A 31 -6.59 5.16 -7.28
CA GLU A 31 -6.23 4.80 -8.66
C GLU A 31 -5.95 3.32 -8.82
N GLU A 32 -5.29 2.71 -7.85
CA GLU A 32 -4.87 1.31 -7.95
C GLU A 32 -5.93 0.31 -7.51
N THR A 33 -6.85 0.68 -6.63
CA THR A 33 -7.81 -0.25 -6.02
C THR A 33 -9.27 0.14 -6.18
N GLY A 34 -9.55 1.38 -6.54
CA GLY A 34 -10.91 1.89 -6.56
C GLY A 34 -11.49 2.22 -5.20
N LEU A 35 -10.72 2.09 -4.12
CA LEU A 35 -11.18 2.42 -2.77
C LEU A 35 -11.28 3.93 -2.60
N ALA A 36 -12.41 4.41 -2.10
CA ALA A 36 -12.67 5.83 -1.93
C ALA A 36 -13.16 6.21 -0.53
N ASP A 37 -13.49 5.23 0.30
CA ASP A 37 -14.02 5.45 1.65
C ASP A 37 -12.95 5.39 2.74
N LEU A 38 -11.73 5.75 2.42
CA LEU A 38 -10.60 5.60 3.32
C LEU A 38 -10.67 6.53 4.52
N GLU A 39 -10.38 5.96 5.69
CA GLU A 39 -10.16 6.70 6.92
C GLU A 39 -8.73 6.43 7.39
N PHE A 40 -8.10 7.42 7.99
CA PHE A 40 -6.72 7.33 8.43
C PHE A 40 -6.66 7.50 9.95
N PRO A 41 -6.74 6.40 10.70
CA PRO A 41 -6.82 6.46 12.17
C PRO A 41 -5.56 7.08 12.81
N LEU A 42 -4.42 7.01 12.13
CA LEU A 42 -3.18 7.60 12.62
C LEU A 42 -2.81 8.90 11.89
N GLY A 43 -3.73 9.44 11.08
CA GLY A 43 -3.46 10.65 10.30
C GLY A 43 -2.29 10.44 9.36
N GLU A 44 -1.34 11.35 9.39
CA GLU A 44 -0.16 11.32 8.51
C GLU A 44 1.02 10.52 9.08
N GLU A 45 0.82 9.83 10.20
CA GLU A 45 1.84 8.95 10.75
C GLU A 45 2.16 7.86 9.73
N HIS A 46 3.43 7.57 9.56
CA HIS A 46 3.89 6.71 8.46
C HIS A 46 5.11 5.89 8.84
N CYS A 47 5.44 4.95 7.96
CA CYS A 47 6.68 4.19 8.03
C CYS A 47 7.36 4.23 6.66
N ASP A 48 8.64 4.54 6.65
CA ASP A 48 9.44 4.54 5.43
C ASP A 48 10.25 3.26 5.33
N THR A 49 10.41 2.72 4.13
CA THR A 49 11.33 1.61 3.90
C THR A 49 12.76 2.10 4.00
N LEU A 50 13.69 1.18 4.19
CA LEU A 50 15.10 1.47 3.94
C LEU A 50 15.29 1.73 2.44
N PRO A 51 16.36 2.46 2.05
CA PRO A 51 16.64 2.66 0.64
C PRO A 51 16.76 1.35 -0.12
N TYR A 52 16.18 1.29 -1.32
CA TYR A 52 16.22 0.10 -2.17
C TYR A 52 16.38 0.52 -3.64
N ALA A 53 16.38 -0.46 -4.55
CA ALA A 53 16.53 -0.22 -5.99
C ALA A 53 17.78 0.60 -6.33
N GLY A 54 18.95 0.11 -5.91
CA GLY A 54 20.20 0.80 -6.12
C GLY A 54 20.50 1.87 -5.10
N GLY A 55 19.79 1.88 -3.98
CA GLY A 55 20.02 2.78 -2.85
C GLY A 55 19.36 4.14 -2.93
N GLY A 56 18.58 4.39 -3.99
CA GLY A 56 18.01 5.71 -4.20
C GLY A 56 16.53 5.86 -3.88
N LYS A 57 15.79 4.78 -3.74
CA LYS A 57 14.35 4.83 -3.53
C LYS A 57 13.95 4.54 -2.11
N ILE A 58 13.00 5.33 -1.60
CA ILE A 58 12.36 5.11 -0.30
C ILE A 58 10.87 5.14 -0.56
N ALA A 59 10.14 4.16 -0.05
CA ALA A 59 8.69 4.15 -0.11
C ALA A 59 8.12 4.49 1.26
N ARG A 60 7.11 5.34 1.28
CA ARG A 60 6.42 5.77 2.50
C ARG A 60 5.03 5.17 2.54
N TYR A 61 4.68 4.57 3.66
CA TYR A 61 3.41 3.89 3.86
C TYR A 61 2.63 4.49 5.01
N TYR A 62 1.32 4.63 4.80
CA TYR A 62 0.37 5.12 5.79
C TYR A 62 -0.62 4.02 6.11
N LEU A 63 -1.29 4.13 7.26
CA LEU A 63 -2.38 3.22 7.61
C LEU A 63 -3.71 3.84 7.25
N ALA A 64 -4.54 3.07 6.57
CA ALA A 64 -5.89 3.45 6.22
C ALA A 64 -6.85 2.33 6.55
N GLU A 65 -8.09 2.69 6.87
CA GLU A 65 -9.18 1.76 7.09
C GLU A 65 -10.23 1.93 5.99
N THR A 66 -10.85 0.83 5.61
CA THR A 66 -11.96 0.83 4.67
C THR A 66 -12.99 -0.21 5.10
N THR A 67 -14.26 0.05 4.81
CA THR A 67 -15.32 -0.96 4.93
C THR A 67 -15.63 -1.60 3.58
N GLN A 68 -15.04 -1.10 2.52
CA GLN A 68 -15.23 -1.61 1.18
C GLN A 68 -14.38 -2.87 0.97
N GLU A 69 -15.01 -3.97 0.60
CA GLU A 69 -14.30 -5.24 0.40
C GLU A 69 -13.95 -5.50 -1.05
N ASN A 70 -14.72 -4.96 -1.99
CA ASN A 70 -14.51 -5.17 -3.41
C ASN A 70 -13.45 -4.23 -3.96
N ILE A 71 -12.41 -4.80 -4.49
CA ILE A 71 -11.32 -4.08 -5.14
C ILE A 71 -11.51 -4.13 -6.63
N ARG A 72 -11.28 -3.02 -7.30
CA ARG A 72 -11.19 -2.98 -8.77
C ARG A 72 -9.76 -2.65 -9.12
N LEU A 73 -9.27 -3.27 -10.17
CA LEU A 73 -7.93 -2.98 -10.70
C LEU A 73 -8.11 -2.12 -11.95
N PRO A 74 -8.11 -0.79 -11.81
CA PRO A 74 -8.38 0.11 -12.93
C PRO A 74 -7.32 -0.03 -14.02
N ILE A 75 -7.73 0.25 -15.25
CA ILE A 75 -6.80 0.21 -16.38
C ILE A 75 -5.90 1.43 -16.30
N SER A 76 -4.59 1.20 -16.36
CA SER A 76 -3.60 2.27 -16.44
C SER A 76 -3.61 2.85 -17.86
N GLU A 77 -3.71 4.18 -17.96
CA GLU A 77 -3.67 4.85 -19.25
C GLU A 77 -2.34 4.62 -19.98
N GLU A 78 -1.26 4.56 -19.22
CA GLU A 78 0.09 4.34 -19.77
C GLU A 78 0.27 2.93 -20.31
N LEU A 79 -0.29 1.93 -19.61
CA LEU A 79 -0.08 0.52 -19.95
C LEU A 79 -1.18 -0.05 -20.83
N GLY A 80 -2.35 0.57 -20.89
CA GLY A 80 -3.52 0.03 -21.58
C GLY A 80 -4.11 -1.22 -20.90
N ARG A 81 -3.69 -1.49 -19.67
CA ARG A 81 -4.14 -2.63 -18.86
C ARG A 81 -3.95 -2.27 -17.39
N PRO A 82 -4.55 -3.02 -16.44
CA PRO A 82 -4.29 -2.80 -15.04
C PRO A 82 -2.80 -2.97 -14.72
N GLU A 83 -2.27 -2.08 -13.89
CA GLU A 83 -0.89 -2.16 -13.42
C GLU A 83 -0.67 -3.42 -12.58
N HIS A 84 -1.67 -3.77 -11.77
CA HIS A 84 -1.67 -4.98 -10.97
C HIS A 84 -2.70 -5.96 -11.52
N HIS A 85 -2.42 -7.25 -11.44
CA HIS A 85 -3.31 -8.26 -12.00
C HIS A 85 -3.98 -9.15 -10.96
N GLU A 86 -3.67 -8.95 -9.69
CA GLU A 86 -4.27 -9.71 -8.60
C GLU A 86 -4.32 -8.85 -7.34
N TRP A 87 -5.33 -9.10 -6.49
CA TRP A 87 -5.44 -8.46 -5.19
C TRP A 87 -5.90 -9.49 -4.16
N ARG A 88 -5.54 -9.25 -2.88
CA ARG A 88 -5.99 -10.09 -1.76
C ARG A 88 -6.16 -9.26 -0.50
N TRP A 89 -7.18 -9.59 0.25
CA TRP A 89 -7.25 -9.25 1.66
C TRP A 89 -6.54 -10.38 2.41
N VAL A 90 -5.58 -10.04 3.27
CA VAL A 90 -4.76 -11.02 3.98
C VAL A 90 -4.62 -10.60 5.44
N ASN A 91 -4.37 -11.59 6.32
CA ASN A 91 -3.98 -11.29 7.68
C ASN A 91 -2.46 -11.03 7.74
N PHE A 92 -1.94 -10.67 8.91
CA PHE A 92 -0.51 -10.35 9.04
C PHE A 92 0.40 -11.53 8.71
N ASP A 93 0.02 -12.74 9.12
CA ASP A 93 0.84 -13.92 8.84
C ASP A 93 0.93 -14.23 7.36
N GLU A 94 -0.19 -14.13 6.66
CA GLU A 94 -0.21 -14.29 5.20
C GLU A 94 0.60 -13.20 4.50
N ALA A 95 0.49 -11.95 4.98
CA ALA A 95 1.27 -10.85 4.43
C ALA A 95 2.77 -11.10 4.59
N GLU A 96 3.18 -11.62 5.74
CA GLU A 96 4.58 -11.93 5.99
C GLU A 96 5.15 -12.92 4.96
N ASP A 97 4.34 -13.91 4.58
CA ASP A 97 4.74 -14.91 3.59
C ASP A 97 4.79 -14.36 2.16
N LEU A 98 3.94 -13.39 1.83
CA LEU A 98 3.79 -12.89 0.47
C LEU A 98 4.68 -11.69 0.17
N LEU A 99 4.95 -10.85 1.16
CA LEU A 99 5.68 -9.59 0.94
C LEU A 99 7.18 -9.82 0.79
N PRO A 100 7.85 -9.05 -0.06
CA PRO A 100 9.30 -9.11 -0.14
C PRO A 100 9.96 -8.60 1.16
N PRO A 101 11.20 -9.05 1.45
CA PRO A 101 11.89 -8.69 2.69
C PRO A 101 11.99 -7.19 2.96
N ARG A 102 12.08 -6.36 1.95
CA ARG A 102 12.16 -4.90 2.12
C ARG A 102 10.94 -4.29 2.80
N LEU A 103 9.82 -5.01 2.82
CA LEU A 103 8.59 -4.56 3.44
C LEU A 103 8.37 -5.10 4.86
N ALA A 104 9.32 -5.89 5.38
CA ALA A 104 9.22 -6.42 6.74
C ALA A 104 9.12 -5.31 7.78
N ILE A 105 9.89 -4.24 7.61
CA ILE A 105 9.86 -3.10 8.52
C ILE A 105 8.50 -2.42 8.56
N VAL A 106 7.84 -2.33 7.39
CA VAL A 106 6.52 -1.73 7.28
C VAL A 106 5.47 -2.61 7.96
N LEU A 107 5.53 -3.92 7.72
CA LEU A 107 4.61 -4.86 8.33
C LEU A 107 4.75 -4.88 9.86
N ASP A 108 5.97 -4.87 10.36
CA ASP A 108 6.25 -4.84 11.80
C ASP A 108 5.73 -3.55 12.42
N TRP A 109 5.92 -2.42 11.75
CA TRP A 109 5.36 -1.14 12.19
C TRP A 109 3.84 -1.20 12.28
N ALA A 110 3.17 -1.74 11.24
CA ALA A 110 1.72 -1.87 11.24
C ALA A 110 1.22 -2.73 12.40
N ARG A 111 1.89 -3.85 12.68
CA ARG A 111 1.52 -4.71 13.81
C ARG A 111 1.63 -3.97 15.15
N ARG A 112 2.63 -3.11 15.31
CA ARG A 112 2.86 -2.39 16.57
C ARG A 112 1.87 -1.27 16.80
N VAL A 113 1.46 -0.57 15.74
CA VAL A 113 0.62 0.63 15.87
C VAL A 113 -0.87 0.34 15.77
N LEU A 114 -1.25 -0.79 15.17
CA LEU A 114 -2.65 -1.18 15.12
C LEU A 114 -3.06 -1.78 16.46
N PRO A 115 -4.23 -1.38 16.99
CA PRO A 115 -4.74 -2.03 18.18
C PRO A 115 -4.99 -3.49 17.89
N SER A 116 -4.73 -4.35 18.89
CA SER A 116 -5.02 -5.76 18.76
C SER A 116 -6.51 -5.93 18.51
N SER A 117 -6.87 -6.69 17.48
CA SER A 117 -8.26 -7.04 17.21
C SER A 117 -8.69 -8.29 18.00
N ASP A 118 -7.78 -8.87 18.73
CA ASP A 118 -8.09 -10.05 19.52
C ASP A 118 -8.94 -9.68 20.73
N PRO A 119 -10.02 -10.42 20.97
CA PRO A 119 -10.82 -10.18 22.15
C PRO A 119 -10.07 -10.51 23.43
#